data_34f4fef0cffc0abd7efce7bc61e76671
#
_entry.id   34f4fef0cffc0abd7efce7bc61e76671
#
_cell.length_a   1.000
_cell.length_b   1.000
_cell.length_c   1.000
_cell.angle_alpha   90.00
_cell.angle_beta   90.00
_cell.angle_gamma   90.00
#
_symmetry.space_group_name_H-M   'P 1'
#
loop_
_entity.id
_entity.type
_entity.pdbx_description
1 polymer ?
#
loop_
_entity_poly.entity_id
_entity_poly.type
_entity_poly.pdbx_seq_one_letter_code
_entity_poly.pdbx_strand_id
1 'polypeptide(L)'
;MKMRPFSVSKSSVGTPLLGYTIIFISLLVHKSDSAHFSVIGPNHPVTASVGDEVTLACHLSPRMSAENMEVRWFRGQLSSVVHLYREGKDQYAEQMSEYRRRTEFLKEDLADGRVALRIGDIRLSDSGLYKCFFRSEFSYQEAALELQVSVSGTNPLISVESYQDGGIRMVCRSGGWYPEPQSLWKDLKGQPLSSLPAKCFRDENGLFQTESVLIVTKNSNRNLTCTIRNNILNQEEVSSIYIADSFFPKVSYVMVIRLSLNLLVLGFFIPLTIYYICKQHKEKDSLQSKLKDFEVNVTLD
;
A
#
# COMPACT_ATOMS: atom_id res chain seq x y z
N MET A 1 95.53 -20.01 -64.52
CA MET A 1 94.64 -18.92 -64.74
C MET A 1 93.45 -19.04 -63.82
N LYS A 2 93.48 -18.30 -62.66
CA LYS A 2 92.48 -18.39 -61.58
C LYS A 2 91.60 -17.18 -61.64
N MET A 3 90.32 -17.39 -61.91
CA MET A 3 89.31 -16.33 -61.81
C MET A 3 88.81 -16.16 -60.33
N ARG A 4 88.79 -14.93 -59.86
CA ARG A 4 88.23 -14.54 -58.54
C ARG A 4 86.75 -14.29 -58.66
N PRO A 5 85.94 -14.65 -57.69
CA PRO A 5 84.54 -14.31 -57.74
C PRO A 5 84.25 -12.89 -57.23
N PHE A 6 83.35 -12.21 -57.88
CA PHE A 6 82.78 -10.89 -57.51
C PHE A 6 81.89 -11.01 -56.27
N SER A 7 82.16 -10.16 -55.27
CA SER A 7 81.36 -9.99 -54.09
C SER A 7 80.27 -8.94 -54.40
N VAL A 8 79.01 -9.35 -54.32
CA VAL A 8 77.80 -8.41 -54.42
C VAL A 8 77.50 -7.97 -53.00
N SER A 9 77.73 -6.69 -52.71
CA SER A 9 77.28 -6.01 -51.52
C SER A 9 75.72 -5.78 -51.62
N LYS A 10 74.96 -6.42 -50.67
CA LYS A 10 73.52 -6.11 -50.46
C LYS A 10 73.41 -4.85 -49.58
N SER A 11 73.09 -3.71 -50.17
CA SER A 11 72.62 -2.56 -49.42
C SER A 11 71.17 -2.79 -49.00
N SER A 12 70.91 -2.95 -47.72
CA SER A 12 69.56 -2.96 -47.15
C SER A 12 69.04 -1.51 -47.10
N VAL A 13 68.20 -1.17 -48.06
CA VAL A 13 67.37 0.04 -47.97
C VAL A 13 66.22 -0.26 -47.03
N GLY A 14 66.40 0.05 -45.72
CA GLY A 14 65.31 0.06 -44.77
C GLY A 14 64.29 1.10 -45.13
N THR A 15 63.12 0.67 -45.48
CA THR A 15 62.01 1.50 -45.91
C THR A 15 61.45 2.32 -44.71
N PRO A 16 61.62 3.65 -44.68
CA PRO A 16 61.04 4.49 -43.62
C PRO A 16 59.52 4.54 -43.69
N LEU A 17 58.88 4.02 -44.76
CA LEU A 17 57.43 4.00 -44.91
C LEU A 17 56.66 3.15 -43.87
N LEU A 18 57.26 2.04 -43.38
CA LEU A 18 56.58 1.22 -42.38
C LEU A 18 56.50 1.91 -41.00
N GLY A 19 57.49 2.73 -40.63
CA GLY A 19 57.45 3.50 -39.39
C GLY A 19 56.35 4.56 -39.36
N TYR A 20 56.16 5.27 -40.48
CA TYR A 20 55.09 6.28 -40.57
C TYR A 20 53.67 5.69 -40.61
N THR A 21 53.50 4.51 -41.21
CA THR A 21 52.19 3.85 -41.23
C THR A 21 51.78 3.34 -39.85
N ILE A 22 52.72 2.81 -39.07
CA ILE A 22 52.46 2.36 -37.66
C ILE A 22 52.16 3.56 -36.77
N ILE A 23 52.86 4.68 -36.89
CA ILE A 23 52.62 5.90 -36.12
C ILE A 23 51.26 6.48 -36.50
N PHE A 24 50.88 6.49 -37.79
CA PHE A 24 49.57 7.00 -38.23
C PHE A 24 48.41 6.12 -37.77
N ILE A 25 48.57 4.79 -37.77
CA ILE A 25 47.60 3.83 -37.22
C ILE A 25 47.47 3.96 -35.71
N SER A 26 48.59 4.14 -34.96
CA SER A 26 48.53 4.38 -33.50
C SER A 26 47.89 5.69 -33.12
N LEU A 27 48.05 6.75 -33.96
CA LEU A 27 47.35 8.02 -33.76
C LEU A 27 45.82 7.95 -34.08
N LEU A 28 45.44 7.07 -35.03
CA LEU A 28 44.02 6.82 -35.34
C LEU A 28 43.34 5.95 -34.29
N VAL A 29 44.08 5.00 -33.70
CA VAL A 29 43.57 4.13 -32.63
C VAL A 29 43.42 4.88 -31.29
N HIS A 30 44.25 5.92 -31.05
CA HIS A 30 44.13 6.73 -29.81
C HIS A 30 42.96 7.73 -29.83
N LYS A 31 42.19 7.83 -30.91
CA LYS A 31 41.07 8.75 -31.03
C LYS A 31 39.70 8.09 -30.79
N SER A 32 39.68 6.90 -30.26
CA SER A 32 38.42 6.16 -29.95
C SER A 32 38.19 5.91 -28.46
N ASP A 33 38.66 6.81 -27.60
CA ASP A 33 38.05 6.90 -26.28
C ASP A 33 36.73 7.64 -26.43
N SER A 34 35.72 6.93 -26.91
CA SER A 34 34.32 7.31 -26.67
C SER A 34 34.17 7.46 -25.15
N ALA A 35 34.06 8.70 -24.70
CA ALA A 35 33.88 8.96 -23.26
C ALA A 35 32.64 8.18 -22.79
N HIS A 36 32.89 7.00 -22.22
CA HIS A 36 31.83 6.20 -21.62
C HIS A 36 31.32 6.92 -20.37
N PHE A 37 30.10 7.38 -20.44
CA PHE A 37 29.39 7.89 -19.27
C PHE A 37 28.26 6.95 -18.88
N SER A 38 27.84 7.01 -17.64
CA SER A 38 26.62 6.42 -17.13
C SER A 38 25.69 7.51 -16.64
N VAL A 39 24.39 7.26 -16.66
CA VAL A 39 23.37 8.14 -16.08
C VAL A 39 22.95 7.56 -14.75
N ILE A 40 22.92 8.39 -13.73
CA ILE A 40 22.54 7.99 -12.38
C ILE A 40 21.28 8.79 -11.98
N GLY A 41 20.22 8.08 -11.61
CA GLY A 41 19.02 8.62 -11.01
C GLY A 41 19.02 8.50 -9.48
N PRO A 42 17.92 8.88 -8.81
CA PRO A 42 17.78 8.73 -7.36
C PRO A 42 17.70 7.24 -6.96
N ASN A 43 18.28 6.91 -5.80
CA ASN A 43 18.30 5.54 -5.26
C ASN A 43 16.95 5.09 -4.67
N HIS A 44 16.03 6.02 -4.43
CA HIS A 44 14.71 5.76 -3.86
C HIS A 44 13.64 6.40 -4.73
N PRO A 45 12.42 5.86 -4.72
CA PRO A 45 11.30 6.51 -5.37
C PRO A 45 11.13 7.96 -4.91
N VAL A 46 10.80 8.84 -5.84
CA VAL A 46 10.44 10.22 -5.54
C VAL A 46 8.96 10.24 -5.21
N THR A 47 8.56 10.90 -4.13
CA THR A 47 7.17 10.96 -3.68
C THR A 47 6.59 12.35 -3.84
N ALA A 48 5.31 12.44 -4.20
CA ALA A 48 4.58 13.71 -4.29
C ALA A 48 3.09 13.52 -3.96
N SER A 49 2.45 14.57 -3.47
CA SER A 49 0.99 14.62 -3.34
C SER A 49 0.34 15.16 -4.62
N VAL A 50 -0.90 14.76 -4.87
CA VAL A 50 -1.69 15.34 -5.97
C VAL A 50 -1.83 16.85 -5.76
N GLY A 51 -1.60 17.62 -6.84
CA GLY A 51 -1.63 19.08 -6.85
C GLY A 51 -0.30 19.76 -6.52
N ASP A 52 0.66 19.03 -5.95
CA ASP A 52 2.00 19.55 -5.65
C ASP A 52 2.87 19.65 -6.91
N GLU A 53 4.10 20.12 -6.74
CA GLU A 53 5.17 20.01 -7.70
C GLU A 53 6.23 19.01 -7.26
N VAL A 54 6.91 18.39 -8.21
CA VAL A 54 8.00 17.45 -7.94
C VAL A 54 9.18 17.73 -8.86
N THR A 55 10.39 17.46 -8.35
CA THR A 55 11.63 17.56 -9.14
C THR A 55 12.26 16.19 -9.30
N LEU A 56 12.40 15.75 -10.54
CA LEU A 56 13.05 14.52 -10.93
C LEU A 56 14.48 14.82 -11.40
N ALA A 57 15.50 14.29 -10.70
CA ALA A 57 16.89 14.62 -10.97
C ALA A 57 17.69 13.42 -11.48
N CYS A 58 18.60 13.68 -12.42
CA CYS A 58 19.60 12.72 -12.91
C CYS A 58 20.95 13.42 -13.10
N HIS A 59 22.03 12.64 -13.10
CA HIS A 59 23.37 13.17 -13.36
C HIS A 59 24.26 12.18 -14.11
N LEU A 60 25.28 12.72 -14.77
CA LEU A 60 26.29 11.95 -15.48
C LEU A 60 27.42 11.52 -14.53
N SER A 61 27.93 10.31 -14.74
CA SER A 61 29.13 9.81 -14.09
C SER A 61 30.09 9.19 -15.14
N PRO A 62 31.35 9.67 -15.24
CA PRO A 62 31.94 10.79 -14.53
C PRO A 62 31.27 12.14 -14.86
N ARG A 63 31.49 13.16 -14.03
CA ARG A 63 31.01 14.52 -14.30
C ARG A 63 31.53 15.04 -15.64
N MET A 64 30.59 15.47 -16.48
CA MET A 64 30.88 16.07 -17.78
C MET A 64 29.72 16.99 -18.20
N SER A 65 29.97 17.95 -19.07
CA SER A 65 28.93 18.85 -19.54
C SER A 65 27.88 18.15 -20.39
N ALA A 66 26.59 18.41 -20.08
CA ALA A 66 25.43 17.97 -20.84
C ALA A 66 24.87 19.07 -21.77
N GLU A 67 25.49 20.27 -21.85
CA GLU A 67 24.97 21.41 -22.60
C GLU A 67 24.74 21.12 -24.09
N ASN A 68 25.61 20.32 -24.70
CA ASN A 68 25.54 19.92 -26.10
C ASN A 68 24.90 18.53 -26.30
N MET A 69 24.34 17.91 -25.25
CA MET A 69 23.67 16.64 -25.36
C MET A 69 22.16 16.82 -25.59
N GLU A 70 21.55 15.80 -26.20
CA GLU A 70 20.10 15.64 -26.11
C GLU A 70 19.78 15.04 -24.74
N VAL A 71 18.90 15.70 -23.98
CA VAL A 71 18.36 15.19 -22.72
C VAL A 71 16.86 15.00 -22.90
N ARG A 72 16.40 13.76 -22.66
CA ARG A 72 14.98 13.40 -22.84
C ARG A 72 14.45 12.74 -21.57
N TRP A 73 13.34 13.23 -21.12
CA TRP A 73 12.52 12.59 -20.11
C TRP A 73 11.33 11.92 -20.76
N PHE A 74 11.11 10.63 -20.50
CA PHE A 74 10.03 9.89 -21.13
C PHE A 74 9.47 8.79 -20.20
N ARG A 75 8.30 8.26 -20.56
CA ARG A 75 7.62 7.16 -19.84
C ARG A 75 7.42 5.99 -20.79
N GLY A 76 7.78 4.77 -20.34
CA GLY A 76 7.62 3.57 -21.15
C GLY A 76 8.47 3.59 -22.41
N GLN A 77 7.93 4.09 -23.52
CA GLN A 77 8.61 4.17 -24.82
C GLN A 77 9.28 5.52 -25.02
N LEU A 78 10.39 5.55 -25.76
CA LEU A 78 11.16 6.76 -26.07
C LEU A 78 10.33 7.87 -26.76
N SER A 79 9.27 7.46 -27.47
CA SER A 79 8.30 8.38 -28.12
C SER A 79 7.32 9.04 -27.15
N SER A 80 7.17 8.49 -25.92
CA SER A 80 6.27 9.04 -24.90
C SER A 80 6.97 10.13 -24.11
N VAL A 81 7.22 11.25 -24.76
CA VAL A 81 8.08 12.34 -24.27
C VAL A 81 7.38 13.17 -23.20
N VAL A 82 7.97 13.23 -22.01
CA VAL A 82 7.58 14.15 -20.94
C VAL A 82 8.22 15.52 -21.15
N HIS A 83 9.53 15.54 -21.44
CA HIS A 83 10.27 16.75 -21.78
C HIS A 83 11.48 16.43 -22.64
N LEU A 84 11.83 17.32 -23.57
CA LEU A 84 12.97 17.17 -24.45
C LEU A 84 13.77 18.47 -24.49
N TYR A 85 15.07 18.35 -24.20
CA TYR A 85 16.08 19.38 -24.41
C TYR A 85 17.04 18.91 -25.50
N ARG A 86 17.23 19.72 -26.54
CA ARG A 86 18.10 19.42 -27.65
C ARG A 86 18.57 20.72 -28.35
N GLU A 87 19.82 20.74 -28.79
CA GLU A 87 20.42 21.90 -29.49
C GLU A 87 20.34 23.18 -28.63
N GLY A 88 20.59 23.07 -27.33
CA GLY A 88 20.57 24.20 -26.39
C GLY A 88 19.18 24.74 -26.03
N LYS A 89 18.09 24.07 -26.45
CA LYS A 89 16.71 24.57 -26.30
C LYS A 89 15.76 23.48 -25.89
N ASP A 90 14.70 23.90 -25.18
CA ASP A 90 13.56 23.05 -24.91
C ASP A 90 12.72 22.85 -26.18
N GLN A 91 12.33 21.59 -26.42
CA GLN A 91 11.56 21.17 -27.57
C GLN A 91 10.19 20.68 -27.13
N TYR A 92 9.13 21.33 -27.57
CA TYR A 92 7.77 21.03 -27.16
C TYR A 92 6.93 20.24 -28.18
N ALA A 93 7.46 20.12 -29.44
CA ALA A 93 6.70 19.50 -30.53
C ALA A 93 6.40 18.01 -30.28
N GLU A 94 7.34 17.28 -29.65
CA GLU A 94 7.23 15.86 -29.34
C GLU A 94 6.60 15.60 -27.94
N GLN A 95 6.36 16.65 -27.13
CA GLN A 95 5.86 16.52 -25.77
C GLN A 95 4.42 15.99 -25.74
N MET A 96 4.17 14.98 -24.91
CA MET A 96 2.82 14.47 -24.65
C MET A 96 1.89 15.60 -24.15
N SER A 97 0.63 15.56 -24.59
CA SER A 97 -0.37 16.60 -24.31
C SER A 97 -0.60 16.83 -22.82
N GLU A 98 -0.57 15.75 -22.01
CA GLU A 98 -0.77 15.78 -20.57
C GLU A 98 0.34 16.51 -19.80
N TYR A 99 1.52 16.68 -20.38
CA TYR A 99 2.66 17.38 -19.75
C TYR A 99 2.83 18.81 -20.24
N ARG A 100 2.06 19.25 -21.22
CA ARG A 100 2.14 20.62 -21.74
C ARG A 100 1.89 21.64 -20.64
N ARG A 101 2.79 22.64 -20.56
CA ARG A 101 2.76 23.72 -19.56
C ARG A 101 2.88 23.29 -18.09
N ARG A 102 3.21 22.01 -17.85
CA ARG A 102 3.41 21.46 -16.49
C ARG A 102 4.88 21.14 -16.22
N THR A 103 5.75 21.19 -17.21
CA THR A 103 7.16 20.82 -17.07
C THR A 103 8.07 22.01 -17.24
N GLU A 104 9.12 22.07 -16.42
CA GLU A 104 10.22 23.02 -16.49
C GLU A 104 11.54 22.26 -16.37
N PHE A 105 12.43 22.47 -17.36
CA PHE A 105 13.76 21.87 -17.33
C PHE A 105 14.74 22.82 -16.65
N LEU A 106 15.30 22.40 -15.51
CA LEU A 106 16.26 23.16 -14.73
C LEU A 106 17.67 22.96 -15.31
N LYS A 107 18.29 24.05 -15.79
CA LYS A 107 19.52 24.04 -16.59
C LYS A 107 20.75 24.49 -15.82
N GLU A 108 20.59 24.90 -14.58
CA GLU A 108 21.61 25.57 -13.78
C GLU A 108 22.92 24.78 -13.65
N ASP A 109 22.80 23.44 -13.64
CA ASP A 109 23.92 22.51 -13.43
C ASP A 109 24.28 21.68 -14.69
N LEU A 110 23.83 22.08 -15.89
CA LEU A 110 24.10 21.36 -17.15
C LEU A 110 25.59 21.21 -17.45
N ALA A 111 26.40 22.22 -17.14
CA ALA A 111 27.86 22.19 -17.30
C ALA A 111 28.52 21.10 -16.45
N ASP A 112 27.91 20.73 -15.33
CA ASP A 112 28.34 19.66 -14.43
C ASP A 112 27.68 18.29 -14.74
N GLY A 113 26.85 18.23 -15.79
CA GLY A 113 26.12 17.03 -16.16
C GLY A 113 24.98 16.67 -15.23
N ARG A 114 24.50 17.61 -14.44
CA ARG A 114 23.32 17.44 -13.59
C ARG A 114 22.11 18.08 -14.25
N VAL A 115 21.01 17.35 -14.29
CA VAL A 115 19.75 17.82 -14.84
C VAL A 115 18.61 17.54 -13.87
N ALA A 116 17.62 18.40 -13.88
CA ALA A 116 16.41 18.20 -13.14
C ALA A 116 15.19 18.64 -13.96
N LEU A 117 14.13 17.85 -13.90
CA LEU A 117 12.84 18.16 -14.47
C LEU A 117 11.85 18.43 -13.35
N ARG A 118 11.32 19.65 -13.31
CA ARG A 118 10.22 20.02 -12.43
C ARG A 118 8.91 19.71 -13.14
N ILE A 119 7.99 19.03 -12.47
CA ILE A 119 6.63 18.75 -12.94
C ILE A 119 5.66 19.33 -11.91
N GLY A 120 4.82 20.26 -12.33
CA GLY A 120 3.80 20.89 -11.50
C GLY A 120 2.42 20.25 -11.69
N ASP A 121 1.49 20.59 -10.80
CA ASP A 121 0.10 20.08 -10.80
C ASP A 121 0.06 18.56 -10.93
N ILE A 122 0.76 17.88 -10.02
CA ILE A 122 0.89 16.41 -10.02
C ILE A 122 -0.47 15.74 -9.95
N ARG A 123 -0.66 14.70 -10.77
CA ARG A 123 -1.88 13.92 -10.91
C ARG A 123 -1.63 12.46 -10.58
N LEU A 124 -2.67 11.72 -10.21
CA LEU A 124 -2.56 10.27 -10.00
C LEU A 124 -1.97 9.54 -11.22
N SER A 125 -2.30 10.01 -12.44
CA SER A 125 -1.79 9.45 -13.69
C SER A 125 -0.29 9.68 -13.90
N ASP A 126 0.34 10.60 -13.16
CA ASP A 126 1.77 10.85 -13.23
C ASP A 126 2.58 9.79 -12.46
N SER A 127 1.94 9.01 -11.59
CA SER A 127 2.61 7.90 -10.88
C SER A 127 3.16 6.87 -11.86
N GLY A 128 4.36 6.37 -11.56
CA GLY A 128 5.01 5.31 -12.31
C GLY A 128 6.46 5.58 -12.70
N LEU A 129 6.96 4.80 -13.66
CA LEU A 129 8.36 4.80 -14.05
C LEU A 129 8.64 5.89 -15.10
N TYR A 130 9.62 6.72 -14.79
CA TYR A 130 10.23 7.70 -15.71
C TYR A 130 11.64 7.26 -16.06
N LYS A 131 12.10 7.72 -17.21
CA LYS A 131 13.49 7.55 -17.61
C LYS A 131 14.07 8.88 -18.03
N CYS A 132 15.28 9.18 -17.53
CA CYS A 132 16.11 10.26 -18.04
C CYS A 132 17.16 9.67 -18.99
N PHE A 133 17.21 10.19 -20.18
CA PHE A 133 18.04 9.73 -21.28
C PHE A 133 18.95 10.87 -21.72
N PHE A 134 20.24 10.53 -21.89
CA PHE A 134 21.26 11.44 -22.40
C PHE A 134 21.85 10.85 -23.66
N ARG A 135 21.98 11.66 -24.68
CA ARG A 135 22.59 11.29 -25.95
C ARG A 135 23.63 12.31 -26.35
N SER A 136 24.87 11.85 -26.48
CA SER A 136 25.98 12.57 -27.10
C SER A 136 26.06 12.23 -28.60
N GLU A 137 27.05 12.76 -29.28
CA GLU A 137 27.30 12.44 -30.69
C GLU A 137 27.63 10.94 -30.89
N PHE A 138 28.30 10.30 -29.88
CA PHE A 138 28.87 8.96 -30.05
C PHE A 138 28.19 7.88 -29.18
N SER A 139 27.42 8.26 -28.19
CA SER A 139 26.81 7.30 -27.24
C SER A 139 25.55 7.83 -26.60
N TYR A 140 24.76 6.93 -26.06
CA TYR A 140 23.58 7.26 -25.24
C TYR A 140 23.51 6.36 -24.02
N GLN A 141 22.91 6.87 -22.95
CA GLN A 141 22.67 6.16 -21.70
C GLN A 141 21.36 6.66 -21.06
N GLU A 142 20.73 5.82 -20.25
CA GLU A 142 19.52 6.18 -19.53
C GLU A 142 19.54 5.66 -18.09
N ALA A 143 18.82 6.32 -17.21
CA ALA A 143 18.50 5.84 -15.89
C ALA A 143 16.99 5.87 -15.66
N ALA A 144 16.49 4.88 -14.95
CA ALA A 144 15.10 4.81 -14.53
C ALA A 144 14.94 5.38 -13.11
N LEU A 145 13.81 6.03 -12.88
CA LEU A 145 13.38 6.49 -11.57
C LEU A 145 11.87 6.34 -11.42
N GLU A 146 11.41 6.13 -10.22
CA GLU A 146 9.99 5.96 -9.93
C GLU A 146 9.42 7.21 -9.26
N LEU A 147 8.29 7.70 -9.78
CA LEU A 147 7.48 8.70 -9.12
C LEU A 147 6.27 8.01 -8.47
N GLN A 148 6.14 8.13 -7.15
CA GLN A 148 5.02 7.65 -6.38
C GLN A 148 4.14 8.82 -5.97
N VAL A 149 2.91 8.83 -6.51
CA VAL A 149 1.94 9.87 -6.20
C VAL A 149 0.98 9.37 -5.15
N SER A 150 0.57 10.24 -4.23
CA SER A 150 -0.34 9.89 -3.16
C SER A 150 -1.38 10.97 -2.90
N VAL A 151 -2.46 10.57 -2.22
CA VAL A 151 -3.50 11.46 -1.69
C VAL A 151 -3.77 11.05 -0.26
N SER A 152 -3.76 12.00 0.66
CA SER A 152 -4.25 11.82 2.02
C SER A 152 -5.75 12.00 2.05
N GLY A 153 -6.43 11.04 2.67
CA GLY A 153 -7.89 11.07 2.78
C GLY A 153 -8.40 11.97 3.91
N THR A 154 -9.69 11.83 4.18
CA THR A 154 -10.37 12.58 5.24
C THR A 154 -10.07 12.01 6.62
N ASN A 155 -10.23 12.84 7.65
CA ASN A 155 -10.20 12.39 9.05
C ASN A 155 -11.15 11.21 9.27
N PRO A 156 -10.74 10.16 10.01
CA PRO A 156 -11.58 9.02 10.29
C PRO A 156 -12.83 9.40 11.09
N LEU A 157 -13.98 8.88 10.67
CA LEU A 157 -15.24 8.99 11.40
C LEU A 157 -15.51 7.69 12.14
N ILE A 158 -15.59 7.75 13.47
CA ILE A 158 -15.95 6.62 14.31
C ILE A 158 -17.43 6.67 14.63
N SER A 159 -18.15 5.57 14.39
CA SER A 159 -19.58 5.42 14.67
C SER A 159 -19.85 4.14 15.46
N VAL A 160 -20.90 4.18 16.30
CA VAL A 160 -21.49 3.01 16.95
C VAL A 160 -22.63 2.51 16.08
N GLU A 161 -22.58 1.25 15.65
CA GLU A 161 -23.63 0.72 14.75
C GLU A 161 -24.64 -0.16 15.47
N SER A 162 -24.18 -1.12 16.25
CA SER A 162 -25.06 -2.13 16.86
C SER A 162 -24.42 -2.77 18.07
N TYR A 163 -25.23 -3.56 18.81
CA TYR A 163 -24.75 -4.51 19.79
C TYR A 163 -24.75 -5.91 19.18
N GLN A 164 -23.58 -6.52 19.06
CA GLN A 164 -23.38 -7.80 18.39
C GLN A 164 -22.29 -8.63 19.13
N ASP A 165 -22.45 -9.94 19.17
CA ASP A 165 -21.46 -10.88 19.74
C ASP A 165 -21.04 -10.55 21.19
N GLY A 166 -21.98 -10.02 22.00
CA GLY A 166 -21.73 -9.63 23.39
C GLY A 166 -20.93 -8.33 23.54
N GLY A 167 -20.80 -7.55 22.48
CA GLY A 167 -20.09 -6.28 22.44
C GLY A 167 -20.76 -5.22 21.58
N ILE A 168 -20.18 -4.04 21.56
CA ILE A 168 -20.57 -2.92 20.74
C ILE A 168 -19.78 -2.95 19.45
N ARG A 169 -20.46 -2.99 18.30
CA ARG A 169 -19.87 -2.87 16.98
C ARG A 169 -19.52 -1.41 16.69
N MET A 170 -18.25 -1.11 16.69
CA MET A 170 -17.69 0.20 16.32
C MET A 170 -17.18 0.13 14.90
N VAL A 171 -17.44 1.16 14.14
CA VAL A 171 -16.98 1.26 12.75
C VAL A 171 -16.23 2.57 12.54
N CYS A 172 -15.05 2.46 11.97
CA CYS A 172 -14.22 3.58 11.56
C CYS A 172 -14.21 3.66 10.04
N ARG A 173 -14.63 4.81 9.48
CA ARG A 173 -14.68 5.07 8.04
C ARG A 173 -13.86 6.29 7.69
N SER A 174 -13.16 6.20 6.57
CA SER A 174 -12.46 7.34 5.96
C SER A 174 -12.33 7.10 4.45
N GLY A 175 -12.23 8.16 3.69
CA GLY A 175 -12.17 8.06 2.24
C GLY A 175 -11.27 9.09 1.58
N GLY A 176 -11.07 8.94 0.26
CA GLY A 176 -10.25 9.84 -0.51
C GLY A 176 -8.75 9.50 -0.46
N TRP A 177 -8.38 8.27 -0.17
CA TRP A 177 -7.00 7.81 -0.05
C TRP A 177 -6.42 7.30 -1.37
N TYR A 178 -5.13 7.52 -1.58
CA TYR A 178 -4.36 6.85 -2.60
C TYR A 178 -2.86 6.79 -2.20
N PRO A 179 -2.22 5.61 -2.31
CA PRO A 179 -2.79 4.30 -2.56
C PRO A 179 -3.66 3.79 -1.40
N GLU A 180 -4.00 2.49 -1.42
CA GLU A 180 -4.78 1.85 -0.37
C GLU A 180 -4.17 2.10 1.01
N PRO A 181 -4.94 2.67 1.96
CA PRO A 181 -4.42 3.00 3.29
C PRO A 181 -4.46 1.80 4.22
N GLN A 182 -3.65 1.87 5.29
CA GLN A 182 -3.73 0.95 6.41
C GLN A 182 -4.59 1.55 7.52
N SER A 183 -5.55 0.80 8.03
CA SER A 183 -6.36 1.17 9.19
C SER A 183 -5.96 0.35 10.42
N LEU A 184 -5.85 1.01 11.57
CA LEU A 184 -5.44 0.39 12.81
C LEU A 184 -6.21 0.98 13.99
N TRP A 185 -6.78 0.10 14.82
CA TRP A 185 -7.33 0.49 16.11
C TRP A 185 -6.26 0.38 17.20
N LYS A 186 -6.19 1.40 18.06
CA LYS A 186 -5.23 1.48 19.17
C LYS A 186 -5.96 1.85 20.48
N ASP A 187 -5.37 1.48 21.59
CA ASP A 187 -5.76 1.97 22.91
C ASP A 187 -5.04 3.30 23.24
N LEU A 188 -5.31 3.87 24.44
CA LEU A 188 -4.62 5.08 24.91
C LEU A 188 -3.10 4.97 25.01
N LYS A 189 -2.58 3.75 25.15
CA LYS A 189 -1.14 3.50 25.23
C LYS A 189 -0.51 3.30 23.86
N GLY A 190 -1.31 3.43 22.77
CA GLY A 190 -0.88 3.20 21.41
C GLY A 190 -0.76 1.71 21.05
N GLN A 191 -1.22 0.78 21.92
CA GLN A 191 -1.19 -0.64 21.63
C GLN A 191 -2.26 -1.02 20.61
N PRO A 192 -1.91 -1.83 19.59
CA PRO A 192 -2.87 -2.25 18.59
C PRO A 192 -3.95 -3.16 19.22
N LEU A 193 -5.19 -2.93 18.80
CA LEU A 193 -6.35 -3.73 19.18
C LEU A 193 -6.72 -4.68 18.03
N SER A 194 -7.13 -5.90 18.41
CA SER A 194 -7.60 -6.87 17.42
C SER A 194 -8.95 -6.44 16.86
N SER A 195 -8.97 -6.10 15.57
CA SER A 195 -10.15 -5.71 14.80
C SER A 195 -10.49 -6.76 13.74
N LEU A 196 -11.67 -6.67 13.16
CA LEU A 196 -11.98 -7.44 11.95
C LEU A 196 -11.13 -6.91 10.77
N PRO A 197 -10.89 -7.74 9.74
CA PRO A 197 -10.19 -7.28 8.54
C PRO A 197 -10.87 -6.03 7.97
N ALA A 198 -10.07 -5.02 7.67
CA ALA A 198 -10.58 -3.80 7.06
C ALA A 198 -11.10 -4.08 5.66
N LYS A 199 -12.18 -3.40 5.28
CA LYS A 199 -12.69 -3.41 3.92
C LYS A 199 -12.23 -2.16 3.21
N CYS A 200 -11.58 -2.33 2.06
CA CYS A 200 -11.23 -1.24 1.18
C CYS A 200 -11.92 -1.41 -0.16
N PHE A 201 -12.46 -0.34 -0.69
CA PHE A 201 -13.03 -0.30 -2.03
C PHE A 201 -12.64 1.01 -2.72
N ARG A 202 -12.58 0.98 -4.04
CA ARG A 202 -12.18 2.13 -4.84
C ARG A 202 -13.42 2.82 -5.37
N ASP A 203 -13.47 4.15 -5.25
CA ASP A 203 -14.54 4.96 -5.80
C ASP A 203 -14.35 5.25 -7.31
N GLU A 204 -15.31 5.97 -7.91
CA GLU A 204 -15.31 6.33 -9.35
C GLU A 204 -14.08 7.19 -9.74
N ASN A 205 -13.51 7.92 -8.80
CA ASN A 205 -12.31 8.74 -9.00
C ASN A 205 -11.00 7.94 -8.83
N GLY A 206 -11.11 6.64 -8.51
CA GLY A 206 -9.97 5.77 -8.27
C GLY A 206 -9.36 5.89 -6.88
N LEU A 207 -10.01 6.63 -5.97
CA LEU A 207 -9.58 6.81 -4.59
C LEU A 207 -10.17 5.71 -3.69
N PHE A 208 -9.42 5.36 -2.63
CA PHE A 208 -9.84 4.33 -1.70
C PHE A 208 -10.71 4.88 -0.57
N GLN A 209 -11.78 4.14 -0.30
CA GLN A 209 -12.60 4.25 0.89
C GLN A 209 -12.27 3.07 1.79
N THR A 210 -12.11 3.30 3.09
CA THR A 210 -11.80 2.23 4.05
C THR A 210 -12.83 2.18 5.17
N GLU A 211 -13.20 0.95 5.56
CA GLU A 211 -14.05 0.65 6.70
C GLU A 211 -13.35 -0.38 7.59
N SER A 212 -13.09 -0.03 8.85
CA SER A 212 -12.50 -0.91 9.84
C SER A 212 -13.44 -1.10 11.02
N VAL A 213 -13.64 -2.34 11.45
CA VAL A 213 -14.61 -2.73 12.47
C VAL A 213 -13.92 -3.27 13.71
N LEU A 214 -14.30 -2.74 14.87
CA LEU A 214 -13.87 -3.23 16.19
C LEU A 214 -15.09 -3.64 17.02
N ILE A 215 -15.06 -4.82 17.62
CA ILE A 215 -16.06 -5.25 18.60
C ILE A 215 -15.51 -4.95 20.01
N VAL A 216 -16.20 -4.08 20.72
CA VAL A 216 -15.81 -3.62 22.07
C VAL A 216 -16.69 -4.27 23.10
N THR A 217 -16.12 -5.13 23.93
CA THR A 217 -16.82 -5.81 25.02
C THR A 217 -16.76 -4.99 26.32
N LYS A 218 -17.54 -5.39 27.33
CA LYS A 218 -17.53 -4.74 28.65
C LYS A 218 -16.15 -4.68 29.30
N ASN A 219 -15.29 -5.64 28.99
CA ASN A 219 -13.94 -5.75 29.58
C ASN A 219 -12.85 -5.10 28.70
N SER A 220 -13.21 -4.56 27.54
CA SER A 220 -12.26 -3.90 26.64
C SER A 220 -11.90 -2.50 27.12
N ASN A 221 -10.81 -1.95 26.57
CA ASN A 221 -10.45 -0.55 26.75
C ASN A 221 -11.59 0.38 26.29
N ARG A 222 -11.83 1.46 27.04
CA ARG A 222 -12.92 2.41 26.78
C ARG A 222 -12.48 3.56 25.88
N ASN A 223 -11.21 3.89 25.90
CA ASN A 223 -10.63 4.90 25.05
C ASN A 223 -10.04 4.22 23.82
N LEU A 224 -10.62 4.51 22.68
CA LEU A 224 -10.28 3.88 21.42
C LEU A 224 -9.83 4.95 20.43
N THR A 225 -8.83 4.61 19.67
CA THR A 225 -8.30 5.46 18.62
C THR A 225 -8.28 4.68 17.32
N CYS A 226 -8.87 5.25 16.28
CA CYS A 226 -8.76 4.76 14.91
C CYS A 226 -7.70 5.61 14.20
N THR A 227 -6.69 4.95 13.66
CA THR A 227 -5.62 5.55 12.87
C THR A 227 -5.68 5.01 11.46
N ILE A 228 -5.66 5.88 10.47
CA ILE A 228 -5.57 5.52 9.05
C ILE A 228 -4.30 6.14 8.49
N ARG A 229 -3.44 5.30 7.90
CA ARG A 229 -2.10 5.68 7.50
C ARG A 229 -1.89 5.53 6.00
N ASN A 230 -1.31 6.57 5.40
CA ASN A 230 -0.72 6.52 4.08
C ASN A 230 0.76 6.12 4.18
N ASN A 231 1.10 4.96 3.64
CA ASN A 231 2.47 4.41 3.76
C ASN A 231 3.51 5.14 2.90
N ILE A 232 3.09 5.83 1.82
CA ILE A 232 4.01 6.56 0.93
C ILE A 232 4.50 7.84 1.60
N LEU A 233 3.56 8.65 2.10
CA LEU A 233 3.90 9.94 2.73
C LEU A 233 4.15 9.85 4.23
N ASN A 234 3.96 8.67 4.81
CA ASN A 234 4.04 8.45 6.26
C ASN A 234 3.09 9.38 7.06
N GLN A 235 1.98 9.77 6.44
CA GLN A 235 0.94 10.60 7.06
C GLN A 235 -0.11 9.72 7.71
N GLU A 236 -0.58 10.14 8.88
CA GLU A 236 -1.61 9.45 9.64
C GLU A 236 -2.75 10.43 9.95
N GLU A 237 -3.99 9.99 9.71
CA GLU A 237 -5.20 10.65 10.18
C GLU A 237 -5.76 9.87 11.35
N VAL A 238 -6.12 10.58 12.42
CA VAL A 238 -6.43 9.97 13.72
C VAL A 238 -7.75 10.51 14.26
N SER A 239 -8.60 9.61 14.74
CA SER A 239 -9.81 9.95 15.47
C SER A 239 -9.91 9.11 16.74
N SER A 240 -10.41 9.70 17.83
CA SER A 240 -10.52 9.03 19.12
C SER A 240 -11.93 9.14 19.67
N ILE A 241 -12.36 8.11 20.39
CA ILE A 241 -13.66 8.06 21.05
C ILE A 241 -13.55 7.41 22.44
N TYR A 242 -14.37 7.89 23.37
CA TYR A 242 -14.57 7.26 24.67
C TYR A 242 -15.94 6.61 24.75
N ILE A 243 -16.02 5.34 25.18
CA ILE A 243 -17.26 4.59 25.32
C ILE A 243 -17.65 4.54 26.81
N ALA A 244 -18.76 5.18 27.14
CA ALA A 244 -19.29 5.17 28.51
C ALA A 244 -19.86 3.78 28.88
N ASP A 245 -19.84 3.44 30.19
CA ASP A 245 -20.41 2.19 30.70
C ASP A 245 -21.90 2.01 30.44
N SER A 246 -22.62 3.12 30.22
CA SER A 246 -24.06 3.12 29.89
C SER A 246 -24.38 2.44 28.55
N PHE A 247 -23.40 2.36 27.63
CA PHE A 247 -23.59 1.65 26.35
C PHE A 247 -23.65 0.12 26.50
N PHE A 248 -23.18 -0.42 27.64
CA PHE A 248 -23.22 -1.87 27.87
C PHE A 248 -24.47 -2.25 28.65
N PRO A 249 -25.22 -3.28 28.18
CA PRO A 249 -26.41 -3.73 28.88
C PRO A 249 -26.06 -4.17 30.31
N LYS A 250 -26.74 -3.57 31.28
CA LYS A 250 -26.65 -4.03 32.67
C LYS A 250 -27.58 -5.21 32.81
N VAL A 251 -27.09 -6.35 33.31
CA VAL A 251 -27.93 -7.47 33.69
C VAL A 251 -28.87 -6.97 34.78
N SER A 252 -30.16 -6.92 34.49
CA SER A 252 -31.14 -6.52 35.47
C SER A 252 -31.23 -7.61 36.53
N TYR A 253 -30.69 -7.39 37.73
CA TYR A 253 -30.81 -8.29 38.85
C TYR A 253 -32.28 -8.67 39.15
N VAL A 254 -33.23 -7.77 38.84
CA VAL A 254 -34.66 -8.03 38.95
C VAL A 254 -35.11 -9.17 38.03
N MET A 255 -34.59 -9.25 36.80
CA MET A 255 -34.88 -10.39 35.89
C MET A 255 -34.32 -11.72 36.44
N VAL A 256 -33.08 -11.68 36.95
CA VAL A 256 -32.44 -12.88 37.52
C VAL A 256 -33.22 -13.35 38.78
N ILE A 257 -33.60 -12.42 39.64
CA ILE A 257 -34.42 -12.72 40.83
C ILE A 257 -35.78 -13.28 40.42
N ARG A 258 -36.48 -12.69 39.46
CA ARG A 258 -37.77 -13.20 38.95
C ARG A 258 -37.64 -14.60 38.38
N LEU A 259 -36.58 -14.87 37.59
CA LEU A 259 -36.35 -16.19 37.02
C LEU A 259 -36.06 -17.23 38.09
N SER A 260 -35.25 -16.91 39.09
CA SER A 260 -34.94 -17.81 40.23
C SER A 260 -36.16 -18.08 41.10
N LEU A 261 -36.99 -17.08 41.40
CA LEU A 261 -38.27 -17.23 42.10
C LEU A 261 -39.22 -18.15 41.35
N ASN A 262 -39.38 -17.97 40.03
CA ASN A 262 -40.21 -18.83 39.20
C ASN A 262 -39.73 -20.27 39.21
N LEU A 263 -38.43 -20.52 39.15
CA LEU A 263 -37.85 -21.86 39.22
C LEU A 263 -38.08 -22.51 40.59
N LEU A 264 -37.99 -21.75 41.68
CA LEU A 264 -38.28 -22.22 43.04
C LEU A 264 -39.75 -22.58 43.19
N VAL A 265 -40.66 -21.72 42.69
CA VAL A 265 -42.12 -21.97 42.73
C VAL A 265 -42.44 -23.24 41.91
N LEU A 266 -41.93 -23.39 40.72
CA LEU A 266 -42.12 -24.59 39.90
C LEU A 266 -41.54 -25.84 40.58
N GLY A 267 -40.37 -25.76 41.17
CA GLY A 267 -39.71 -26.84 41.88
C GLY A 267 -40.46 -27.31 43.11
N PHE A 268 -41.26 -26.42 43.76
CA PHE A 268 -42.08 -26.75 44.89
C PHE A 268 -43.46 -27.31 44.48
N PHE A 269 -44.14 -26.68 43.58
CA PHE A 269 -45.51 -27.05 43.20
C PHE A 269 -45.59 -28.32 42.35
N ILE A 270 -44.65 -28.60 41.50
CA ILE A 270 -44.65 -29.80 40.66
C ILE A 270 -44.61 -31.09 41.50
N PRO A 271 -43.68 -31.25 42.43
CA PRO A 271 -43.70 -32.45 43.31
C PRO A 271 -44.96 -32.57 44.15
N LEU A 272 -45.50 -31.45 44.63
CA LEU A 272 -46.71 -31.41 45.43
C LEU A 272 -47.94 -31.88 44.66
N THR A 273 -48.09 -31.40 43.41
CA THR A 273 -49.16 -31.82 42.50
C THR A 273 -49.01 -33.31 42.13
N ILE A 274 -47.84 -33.79 41.86
CA ILE A 274 -47.58 -35.22 41.60
C ILE A 274 -47.95 -36.04 42.81
N TYR A 275 -47.52 -35.64 44.04
CA TYR A 275 -47.87 -36.32 45.26
C TYR A 275 -49.41 -36.40 45.45
N TYR A 276 -50.14 -35.30 45.21
CA TYR A 276 -51.58 -35.24 45.35
C TYR A 276 -52.29 -36.15 44.33
N ILE A 277 -51.84 -36.18 43.12
CA ILE A 277 -52.40 -37.03 42.03
C ILE A 277 -52.13 -38.51 42.37
N CYS A 278 -50.94 -38.86 42.80
CA CYS A 278 -50.57 -40.24 43.24
C CYS A 278 -51.39 -40.69 44.44
N LYS A 279 -51.66 -39.78 45.40
CA LYS A 279 -52.50 -40.09 46.56
C LYS A 279 -53.95 -40.36 46.14
N GLN A 280 -54.52 -39.52 45.34
CA GLN A 280 -55.90 -39.69 44.79
C GLN A 280 -56.03 -41.01 44.00
N HIS A 281 -55.03 -41.34 43.20
CA HIS A 281 -55.04 -42.57 42.42
C HIS A 281 -55.05 -43.80 43.35
N LYS A 282 -54.25 -43.76 44.41
CA LYS A 282 -54.17 -44.82 45.38
C LYS A 282 -55.46 -44.99 46.18
N GLU A 283 -56.16 -43.89 46.54
CA GLU A 283 -57.46 -43.92 47.20
C GLU A 283 -58.54 -44.49 46.27
N LYS A 284 -58.53 -44.15 44.99
CA LYS A 284 -59.45 -44.65 43.99
C LYS A 284 -59.28 -46.16 43.78
N ASP A 285 -58.02 -46.61 43.66
CA ASP A 285 -57.72 -48.06 43.51
C ASP A 285 -58.16 -48.85 44.71
N SER A 286 -57.96 -48.31 45.95
CA SER A 286 -58.45 -48.93 47.17
C SER A 286 -60.00 -49.02 47.27
N LEU A 287 -60.69 -48.00 46.77
CA LEU A 287 -62.14 -47.97 46.68
C LEU A 287 -62.69 -48.96 45.66
N GLN A 288 -62.04 -49.08 44.52
CA GLN A 288 -62.37 -50.03 43.45
C GLN A 288 -62.17 -51.47 43.94
N SER A 289 -61.08 -51.75 44.68
CA SER A 289 -60.85 -53.09 45.24
C SER A 289 -61.91 -53.50 46.26
N LYS A 290 -62.32 -52.57 47.12
CA LYS A 290 -63.41 -52.78 48.10
C LYS A 290 -64.75 -53.03 47.43
N LEU A 291 -65.07 -52.30 46.35
CA LEU A 291 -66.29 -52.53 45.58
C LEU A 291 -66.31 -53.92 44.93
N LYS A 292 -65.17 -54.34 44.36
CA LYS A 292 -65.02 -55.64 43.73
C LYS A 292 -65.19 -56.80 44.79
N ASP A 293 -64.60 -56.61 45.95
CA ASP A 293 -64.78 -57.57 47.05
C ASP A 293 -66.23 -57.64 47.58
N PHE A 294 -66.95 -56.53 47.56
CA PHE A 294 -68.38 -56.44 47.87
C PHE A 294 -69.27 -57.17 46.84
N GLU A 295 -68.99 -56.94 45.56
CA GLU A 295 -69.68 -57.61 44.40
C GLU A 295 -69.48 -59.12 44.48
N VAL A 296 -68.28 -59.59 44.78
CA VAL A 296 -68.01 -61.06 44.91
C VAL A 296 -68.76 -61.71 46.10
N ASN A 297 -68.93 -60.98 47.21
CA ASN A 297 -69.67 -61.49 48.34
C ASN A 297 -71.19 -61.48 48.14
N VAL A 298 -71.75 -60.60 47.37
CA VAL A 298 -73.17 -60.53 47.01
C VAL A 298 -73.61 -61.62 45.98
N THR A 299 -72.68 -62.19 45.24
CA THR A 299 -72.93 -63.28 44.26
C THR A 299 -72.75 -64.67 44.84
N LEU A 300 -72.41 -64.81 46.11
CA LEU A 300 -72.21 -66.07 46.86
C LEU A 300 -73.31 -66.41 47.84
N ASP A 301 -74.32 -65.54 48.06
CA ASP A 301 -75.59 -65.79 48.81
C ASP A 301 -76.73 -66.01 47.77
#